data_acebc12a711699abde63c5130247a783
#
_entry.id   acebc12a711699abde63c5130247a783
#
_cell.length_a   1.000
_cell.length_b   1.000
_cell.length_c   1.000
_cell.angle_alpha   90.00
_cell.angle_beta   90.00
_cell.angle_gamma   90.00
#
_symmetry.space_group_name_H-M   'P 1'
#
loop_
_entity.id
_entity.type
_entity.pdbx_description
1 polymer ?
#
loop_
_entity_poly.entity_id
_entity_poly.type
_entity_poly.pdbx_seq_one_letter_code
_entity_poly.pdbx_strand_id
1 'polypeptide(L)'
;MTSDGFSLKRCILDAIFSGMIALIIFGPIAGVILDGYSFTFDGQRLAWIVGTVMVGRFLLSAFSATAAGRRLQARFESDNAGVYVRPPAYKSRMRWIIPLIVTLAICFPFVATKYVLTVAILGLIYVLLGLGLNIVVGLAGLLDLGYVAFYAIGAYGLALGYQYLGLGFWSMLPLAALIAAGAGALLGFPVLHMHGDYLAIVTLGFGEIIRLVLNNWLTFTGGPNGVSAPAPTFFGLEFGRRAKEGGVPFHEFFGLTYNPNLKFIFIYAVLFLVVMLVLYIKHRLTRMPIGRAWEALREDEIACRSMGLNHVLVKLSAFTLGASTAGIAGVFFATYQGFVNPTSFTFFESALILAIVVLGGMGSTVGVVLAAFVLTVTPELLRSFAEYRVLLFGMLMVVMMIWRPRGLIRINRSGFTVRKGVAP
;
A
#
# COMPACT_ATOMS: atom_id res chain seq x y z
N MET A 1 -36.02 4.96 -23.55
CA MET A 1 -35.40 4.31 -24.71
C MET A 1 -35.36 5.32 -25.83
N THR A 2 -34.32 6.13 -25.93
CA THR A 2 -34.08 7.07 -27.00
C THR A 2 -32.74 6.71 -27.62
N SER A 3 -32.75 6.38 -28.90
CA SER A 3 -31.59 6.12 -29.76
C SER A 3 -30.83 7.43 -29.95
N ASP A 4 -29.99 7.79 -28.98
CA ASP A 4 -29.07 8.90 -29.16
C ASP A 4 -27.96 8.47 -30.10
N GLY A 5 -28.20 8.81 -31.39
CA GLY A 5 -27.24 8.70 -32.47
C GLY A 5 -25.97 9.49 -32.11
N PHE A 6 -24.86 9.08 -32.70
CA PHE A 6 -23.56 9.77 -32.67
C PHE A 6 -23.76 11.27 -32.94
N SER A 7 -23.60 12.08 -31.89
CA SER A 7 -23.71 13.54 -32.01
C SER A 7 -22.30 14.13 -31.91
N LEU A 8 -21.72 14.45 -33.06
CA LEU A 8 -20.41 15.10 -33.19
C LEU A 8 -20.32 16.37 -32.34
N LYS A 9 -21.44 17.11 -32.18
CA LYS A 9 -21.52 18.28 -31.32
C LYS A 9 -21.22 17.97 -29.84
N ARG A 10 -21.69 16.84 -29.30
CA ARG A 10 -21.39 16.43 -27.89
C ARG A 10 -19.92 16.07 -27.72
N CYS A 11 -19.33 15.34 -28.66
CA CYS A 11 -17.91 14.99 -28.61
C CYS A 11 -17.00 16.22 -28.65
N ILE A 12 -17.35 17.22 -29.46
CA ILE A 12 -16.62 18.50 -29.56
C ILE A 12 -16.78 19.31 -28.26
N LEU A 13 -18.00 19.42 -27.73
CA LEU A 13 -18.26 20.12 -26.47
C LEU A 13 -17.51 19.49 -25.29
N ASP A 14 -17.50 18.16 -25.19
CA ASP A 14 -16.75 17.44 -24.20
C ASP A 14 -15.24 17.65 -24.30
N ALA A 15 -14.72 17.71 -25.54
CA ALA A 15 -13.31 17.97 -25.79
C ALA A 15 -12.93 19.42 -25.42
N ILE A 16 -13.75 20.40 -25.76
CA ILE A 16 -13.53 21.81 -25.41
C ILE A 16 -13.60 22.00 -23.90
N PHE A 17 -14.60 21.42 -23.24
CA PHE A 17 -14.74 21.50 -21.78
C PHE A 17 -13.54 20.87 -21.06
N SER A 18 -13.07 19.72 -21.53
CA SER A 18 -11.86 19.07 -20.99
C SER A 18 -10.60 19.90 -21.25
N GLY A 19 -10.52 20.58 -22.41
CA GLY A 19 -9.43 21.51 -22.73
C GLY A 19 -9.42 22.76 -21.83
N MET A 20 -10.58 23.31 -21.50
CA MET A 20 -10.71 24.40 -20.53
C MET A 20 -10.25 24.00 -19.14
N ILE A 21 -10.66 22.82 -18.67
CA ILE A 21 -10.21 22.29 -17.38
C ILE A 21 -8.68 22.07 -17.40
N ALA A 22 -8.14 21.51 -18.47
CA ALA A 22 -6.71 21.33 -18.64
C ALA A 22 -5.96 22.66 -18.62
N LEU A 23 -6.49 23.71 -19.27
CA LEU A 23 -5.91 25.05 -19.28
C LEU A 23 -5.88 25.68 -17.88
N ILE A 24 -6.96 25.52 -17.10
CA ILE A 24 -7.03 26.03 -15.73
C ILE A 24 -6.05 25.31 -14.81
N ILE A 25 -5.93 23.98 -14.94
CA ILE A 25 -5.06 23.16 -14.08
C ILE A 25 -3.60 23.28 -14.50
N PHE A 26 -3.29 23.15 -15.77
CA PHE A 26 -1.92 23.14 -16.28
C PHE A 26 -1.38 24.53 -16.63
N GLY A 27 -2.22 25.54 -16.77
CA GLY A 27 -1.80 26.92 -17.03
C GLY A 27 -0.78 27.45 -16.03
N PRO A 28 -1.08 27.42 -14.72
CA PRO A 28 -0.15 27.86 -13.68
C PRO A 28 1.08 26.95 -13.53
N ILE A 29 0.93 25.65 -13.80
CA ILE A 29 1.94 24.62 -13.52
C ILE A 29 2.95 24.46 -14.66
N ALA A 30 2.49 24.49 -15.90
CA ALA A 30 3.29 24.20 -17.08
C ALA A 30 3.49 25.38 -18.01
N GLY A 31 2.64 26.40 -17.89
CA GLY A 31 2.72 27.64 -18.68
C GLY A 31 3.64 28.70 -18.05
N VAL A 32 3.95 28.61 -16.76
CA VAL A 32 4.82 29.55 -16.06
C VAL A 32 6.14 28.88 -15.70
N ILE A 33 7.23 29.38 -16.28
CA ILE A 33 8.60 28.97 -15.94
C ILE A 33 9.18 30.01 -15.00
N LEU A 34 9.67 29.57 -13.84
CA LEU A 34 10.39 30.37 -12.86
C LEU A 34 11.89 30.27 -13.16
N ASP A 35 12.46 31.34 -13.73
CA ASP A 35 13.90 31.50 -13.87
C ASP A 35 14.39 32.55 -12.86
N GLY A 36 14.82 32.06 -11.69
CA GLY A 36 15.24 32.92 -10.59
C GLY A 36 14.09 33.80 -10.04
N TYR A 37 14.17 35.10 -10.24
CA TYR A 37 13.14 36.10 -9.82
C TYR A 37 12.24 36.58 -10.99
N SER A 38 12.38 35.99 -12.17
CA SER A 38 11.57 36.35 -13.34
C SER A 38 10.59 35.23 -13.74
N PHE A 39 9.40 35.64 -14.17
CA PHE A 39 8.38 34.74 -14.70
C PHE A 39 8.41 34.81 -16.24
N THR A 40 8.64 33.68 -16.88
CA THR A 40 8.49 33.55 -18.34
C THR A 40 7.31 32.67 -18.65
N PHE A 41 6.46 33.08 -19.60
CA PHE A 41 5.28 32.31 -20.01
C PHE A 41 5.56 31.51 -21.28
N ASP A 42 5.58 30.18 -21.18
CA ASP A 42 5.74 29.27 -22.32
C ASP A 42 4.37 28.81 -22.85
N GLY A 43 3.76 29.66 -23.68
CA GLY A 43 2.47 29.37 -24.30
C GLY A 43 2.52 28.17 -25.25
N GLN A 44 3.68 27.83 -25.80
CA GLN A 44 3.80 26.70 -26.74
C GLN A 44 3.68 25.36 -26.03
N ARG A 45 4.33 25.19 -24.87
CA ARG A 45 4.18 23.98 -24.04
C ARG A 45 2.75 23.80 -23.54
N LEU A 46 2.14 24.89 -23.07
CA LEU A 46 0.75 24.87 -22.63
C LEU A 46 -0.21 24.48 -23.75
N ALA A 47 -0.04 25.02 -24.95
CA ALA A 47 -0.85 24.67 -26.10
C ALA A 47 -0.73 23.19 -26.49
N TRP A 48 0.48 22.60 -26.41
CA TRP A 48 0.67 21.18 -26.65
C TRP A 48 -0.03 20.30 -25.61
N ILE A 49 0.02 20.66 -24.34
CA ILE A 49 -0.64 19.89 -23.26
C ILE A 49 -2.16 19.96 -23.43
N VAL A 50 -2.72 21.17 -23.60
CA VAL A 50 -4.16 21.38 -23.78
C VAL A 50 -4.65 20.68 -25.05
N GLY A 51 -3.90 20.81 -26.15
CA GLY A 51 -4.21 20.15 -27.41
C GLY A 51 -4.23 18.63 -27.29
N THR A 52 -3.26 18.05 -26.61
CA THR A 52 -3.20 16.59 -26.38
C THR A 52 -4.39 16.10 -25.55
N VAL A 53 -4.78 16.84 -24.51
CA VAL A 53 -5.95 16.50 -23.68
C VAL A 53 -7.25 16.60 -24.49
N MET A 54 -7.40 17.65 -25.31
CA MET A 54 -8.58 17.83 -26.18
C MET A 54 -8.69 16.70 -27.21
N VAL A 55 -7.60 16.38 -27.89
CA VAL A 55 -7.57 15.31 -28.91
C VAL A 55 -7.81 13.95 -28.22
N GLY A 56 -7.16 13.67 -27.10
CA GLY A 56 -7.36 12.43 -26.34
C GLY A 56 -8.81 12.26 -25.89
N ARG A 57 -9.44 13.32 -25.40
CA ARG A 57 -10.85 13.28 -24.98
C ARG A 57 -11.80 13.11 -26.18
N PHE A 58 -11.52 13.79 -27.26
CA PHE A 58 -12.29 13.61 -28.50
C PHE A 58 -12.22 12.18 -29.03
N LEU A 59 -11.01 11.60 -29.08
CA LEU A 59 -10.82 10.20 -29.51
C LEU A 59 -11.53 9.21 -28.59
N LEU A 60 -11.47 9.41 -27.26
CA LEU A 60 -12.18 8.58 -26.29
C LEU A 60 -13.70 8.69 -26.43
N SER A 61 -14.21 9.90 -26.62
CA SER A 61 -15.62 10.15 -26.82
C SER A 61 -16.11 9.55 -28.14
N ALA A 62 -15.34 9.71 -29.22
CA ALA A 62 -15.62 9.10 -30.53
C ALA A 62 -15.56 7.57 -30.46
N PHE A 63 -14.56 7.01 -29.78
CA PHE A 63 -14.43 5.57 -29.59
C PHE A 63 -15.60 4.98 -28.78
N SER A 64 -16.02 5.63 -27.69
CA SER A 64 -17.17 5.21 -26.87
C SER A 64 -18.48 5.20 -27.66
N ALA A 65 -18.62 6.04 -28.68
CA ALA A 65 -19.75 6.09 -29.58
C ALA A 65 -19.77 4.98 -30.67
N THR A 66 -18.62 4.30 -30.88
CA THR A 66 -18.54 3.16 -31.80
C THR A 66 -19.19 1.90 -31.24
N ALA A 67 -19.56 0.95 -32.10
CA ALA A 67 -20.11 -0.35 -31.67
C ALA A 67 -19.14 -1.14 -30.83
N ALA A 68 -17.81 -1.02 -31.04
CA ALA A 68 -16.77 -1.61 -30.24
C ALA A 68 -16.65 -0.97 -28.85
N GLY A 69 -16.69 0.37 -28.78
CA GLY A 69 -16.68 1.13 -27.52
C GLY A 69 -17.91 0.83 -26.67
N ARG A 70 -19.09 0.77 -27.26
CA ARG A 70 -20.34 0.38 -26.58
C ARG A 70 -20.30 -1.06 -26.08
N ARG A 71 -19.73 -2.00 -26.82
CA ARG A 71 -19.51 -3.37 -26.34
C ARG A 71 -18.53 -3.44 -25.18
N LEU A 72 -17.48 -2.63 -25.20
CA LEU A 72 -16.54 -2.51 -24.10
C LEU A 72 -17.22 -1.87 -22.88
N GLN A 73 -17.96 -0.79 -23.06
CA GLN A 73 -18.69 -0.12 -21.99
C GLN A 73 -19.78 -1.01 -21.39
N ALA A 74 -20.55 -1.72 -22.21
CA ALA A 74 -21.52 -2.73 -21.77
C ALA A 74 -20.86 -3.91 -21.04
N ARG A 75 -19.64 -4.30 -21.40
CA ARG A 75 -18.84 -5.27 -20.64
C ARG A 75 -18.43 -4.72 -19.28
N PHE A 76 -18.08 -3.45 -19.17
CA PHE A 76 -17.76 -2.79 -17.90
C PHE A 76 -19.01 -2.54 -17.04
N GLU A 77 -20.18 -2.27 -17.64
CA GLU A 77 -21.44 -2.10 -16.92
C GLU A 77 -22.09 -3.43 -16.53
N SER A 78 -22.00 -4.47 -17.34
CA SER A 78 -22.50 -5.82 -16.99
C SER A 78 -21.70 -6.46 -15.85
N ASP A 79 -20.43 -6.10 -15.67
CA ASP A 79 -19.67 -6.45 -14.47
C ASP A 79 -20.21 -5.76 -13.20
N ASN A 80 -21.06 -4.75 -13.33
CA ASN A 80 -21.65 -4.03 -12.21
C ASN A 80 -23.02 -4.56 -11.75
N ALA A 81 -23.70 -5.37 -12.54
CA ALA A 81 -25.09 -5.80 -12.30
C ALA A 81 -25.28 -7.30 -12.08
N GLY A 82 -24.28 -8.14 -12.27
CA GLY A 82 -24.41 -9.58 -12.22
C GLY A 82 -23.79 -10.25 -11.01
N VAL A 83 -24.50 -11.18 -10.41
CA VAL A 83 -23.91 -12.20 -9.52
C VAL A 83 -22.94 -13.04 -10.37
N TYR A 84 -21.68 -12.71 -10.32
CA TYR A 84 -20.64 -13.43 -11.06
C TYR A 84 -20.41 -14.79 -10.41
N VAL A 85 -21.04 -15.82 -10.95
CA VAL A 85 -20.71 -17.21 -10.63
C VAL A 85 -19.39 -17.52 -11.31
N ARG A 86 -18.30 -17.64 -10.54
CA ARG A 86 -16.98 -18.02 -11.08
C ARG A 86 -17.08 -19.35 -11.82
N PRO A 87 -16.73 -19.41 -13.11
CA PRO A 87 -16.75 -20.66 -13.85
C PRO A 87 -15.78 -21.67 -13.20
N PRO A 88 -16.11 -22.96 -13.14
CA PRO A 88 -15.29 -24.00 -12.49
C PRO A 88 -13.86 -24.09 -13.07
N ALA A 89 -13.68 -23.75 -14.34
CA ALA A 89 -12.38 -23.69 -14.99
C ALA A 89 -11.41 -22.62 -14.40
N TYR A 90 -11.95 -21.56 -13.76
CA TYR A 90 -11.13 -20.54 -13.11
C TYR A 90 -10.40 -21.10 -11.88
N LYS A 91 -11.05 -21.96 -11.10
CA LYS A 91 -10.42 -22.60 -9.92
C LYS A 91 -9.26 -23.52 -10.32
N SER A 92 -9.37 -24.22 -11.45
CA SER A 92 -8.34 -25.12 -11.95
C SER A 92 -7.09 -24.36 -12.42
N ARG A 93 -7.25 -23.29 -13.21
CA ARG A 93 -6.12 -22.45 -13.67
C ARG A 93 -5.39 -21.74 -12.52
N MET A 94 -6.14 -21.19 -11.56
CA MET A 94 -5.57 -20.49 -10.40
C MET A 94 -4.71 -21.43 -9.54
N ARG A 95 -5.01 -22.72 -9.49
CA ARG A 95 -4.25 -23.74 -8.75
C ARG A 95 -2.80 -23.89 -9.25
N TRP A 96 -2.55 -23.65 -10.53
CA TRP A 96 -1.21 -23.73 -11.13
C TRP A 96 -0.48 -22.39 -11.19
N ILE A 97 -1.22 -21.27 -11.30
CA ILE A 97 -0.66 -19.92 -11.39
C ILE A 97 -0.01 -19.51 -10.07
N ILE A 98 -0.63 -19.81 -8.93
CA ILE A 98 -0.11 -19.42 -7.60
C ILE A 98 1.27 -20.06 -7.35
N PRO A 99 1.47 -21.39 -7.45
CA PRO A 99 2.78 -21.98 -7.23
C PRO A 99 3.83 -21.49 -8.25
N LEU A 100 3.42 -21.23 -9.51
CA LEU A 100 4.31 -20.66 -10.50
C LEU A 100 4.84 -19.26 -10.09
N ILE A 101 3.95 -18.37 -9.64
CA ILE A 101 4.32 -17.03 -9.15
C ILE A 101 5.24 -17.15 -7.92
N VAL A 102 4.94 -18.04 -6.99
CA VAL A 102 5.73 -18.27 -5.79
C VAL A 102 7.13 -18.79 -6.15
N THR A 103 7.22 -19.75 -7.05
CA THR A 103 8.50 -20.30 -7.54
C THR A 103 9.32 -19.21 -8.23
N LEU A 104 8.69 -18.41 -9.10
CA LEU A 104 9.34 -17.29 -9.78
C LEU A 104 9.87 -16.26 -8.77
N ALA A 105 9.09 -15.93 -7.74
CA ALA A 105 9.50 -15.01 -6.69
C ALA A 105 10.66 -15.56 -5.84
N ILE A 106 10.74 -16.87 -5.60
CA ILE A 106 11.86 -17.51 -4.90
C ILE A 106 13.13 -17.51 -5.75
N CYS A 107 13.04 -17.73 -7.07
CA CYS A 107 14.18 -17.71 -7.98
C CYS A 107 14.66 -16.29 -8.30
N PHE A 108 13.80 -15.29 -8.18
CA PHE A 108 14.05 -13.90 -8.55
C PHE A 108 15.34 -13.30 -7.93
N PRO A 109 15.63 -13.42 -6.61
CA PRO A 109 16.78 -12.78 -5.99
C PRO A 109 18.14 -13.28 -6.49
N PHE A 110 18.19 -14.47 -7.09
CA PHE A 110 19.44 -15.06 -7.61
C PHE A 110 19.80 -14.51 -9.00
N VAL A 111 18.82 -14.00 -9.74
CA VAL A 111 19.02 -13.46 -11.10
C VAL A 111 19.02 -11.92 -11.09
N ALA A 112 18.39 -11.30 -10.08
CA ALA A 112 18.20 -9.87 -9.99
C ALA A 112 19.51 -9.12 -9.68
N THR A 113 19.70 -7.97 -10.32
CA THR A 113 20.75 -7.02 -9.94
C THR A 113 20.47 -6.43 -8.56
N LYS A 114 21.52 -5.91 -7.89
CA LYS A 114 21.37 -5.28 -6.56
C LYS A 114 20.26 -4.21 -6.54
N TYR A 115 20.19 -3.40 -7.59
CA TYR A 115 19.21 -2.33 -7.72
C TYR A 115 17.77 -2.88 -7.77
N VAL A 116 17.52 -3.85 -8.64
CA VAL A 116 16.19 -4.48 -8.77
C VAL A 116 15.77 -5.19 -7.49
N LEU A 117 16.74 -5.84 -6.81
CA LEU A 117 16.51 -6.50 -5.52
C LEU A 117 16.12 -5.49 -4.41
N THR A 118 16.76 -4.32 -4.39
CA THR A 118 16.44 -3.21 -3.49
C THR A 118 15.01 -2.73 -3.68
N VAL A 119 14.60 -2.50 -4.94
CA VAL A 119 13.22 -2.10 -5.27
C VAL A 119 12.21 -3.18 -4.89
N ALA A 120 12.56 -4.45 -5.09
CA ALA A 120 11.70 -5.56 -4.70
C ALA A 120 11.52 -5.68 -3.18
N ILE A 121 12.59 -5.46 -2.39
CA ILE A 121 12.51 -5.42 -0.91
C ILE A 121 11.57 -4.29 -0.48
N LEU A 122 11.75 -3.09 -1.05
CA LEU A 122 10.87 -1.96 -0.74
C LEU A 122 9.41 -2.27 -1.09
N GLY A 123 9.17 -2.86 -2.26
CA GLY A 123 7.84 -3.33 -2.68
C GLY A 123 7.22 -4.32 -1.71
N LEU A 124 7.99 -5.29 -1.21
CA LEU A 124 7.51 -6.25 -0.21
C LEU A 124 7.21 -5.60 1.16
N ILE A 125 8.00 -4.59 1.58
CA ILE A 125 7.71 -3.80 2.80
C ILE A 125 6.36 -3.10 2.64
N TYR A 126 6.11 -2.44 1.50
CA TYR A 126 4.81 -1.81 1.25
C TYR A 126 3.67 -2.81 1.07
N VAL A 127 3.94 -4.01 0.56
CA VAL A 127 2.95 -5.11 0.57
C VAL A 127 2.57 -5.45 2.00
N LEU A 128 3.55 -5.60 2.89
CA LEU A 128 3.30 -5.94 4.31
C LEU A 128 2.52 -4.84 5.01
N LEU A 129 2.91 -3.56 4.83
CA LEU A 129 2.20 -2.39 5.34
C LEU A 129 0.77 -2.32 4.79
N GLY A 130 0.61 -2.48 3.48
CA GLY A 130 -0.70 -2.47 2.84
C GLY A 130 -1.60 -3.62 3.29
N LEU A 131 -1.05 -4.82 3.53
CA LEU A 131 -1.82 -5.96 4.07
C LEU A 131 -2.33 -5.69 5.49
N GLY A 132 -1.50 -5.08 6.34
CA GLY A 132 -1.90 -4.71 7.70
C GLY A 132 -2.96 -3.62 7.71
N LEU A 133 -2.75 -2.51 6.98
CA LEU A 133 -3.73 -1.44 6.89
C LEU A 133 -5.04 -1.93 6.22
N ASN A 134 -4.96 -2.90 5.30
CA ASN A 134 -6.14 -3.49 4.69
C ASN A 134 -6.98 -4.34 5.67
N ILE A 135 -6.45 -4.74 6.83
CA ILE A 135 -7.28 -5.31 7.91
C ILE A 135 -8.09 -4.20 8.57
N VAL A 136 -7.47 -3.08 8.89
CA VAL A 136 -8.09 -1.94 9.58
C VAL A 136 -9.09 -1.22 8.67
N VAL A 137 -8.61 -0.71 7.54
CA VAL A 137 -9.43 0.09 6.60
C VAL A 137 -10.28 -0.81 5.70
N GLY A 138 -9.69 -1.87 5.19
CA GLY A 138 -10.33 -2.69 4.16
C GLY A 138 -11.38 -3.66 4.69
N LEU A 139 -11.14 -4.30 5.83
CA LEU A 139 -12.07 -5.28 6.42
C LEU A 139 -12.94 -4.66 7.50
N ALA A 140 -12.36 -3.93 8.46
CA ALA A 140 -13.12 -3.34 9.57
C ALA A 140 -13.74 -1.96 9.24
N GLY A 141 -13.31 -1.31 8.15
CA GLY A 141 -13.86 -0.01 7.72
C GLY A 141 -13.42 1.17 8.57
N LEU A 142 -12.31 1.04 9.32
CA LEU A 142 -11.80 2.05 10.22
C LEU A 142 -10.71 2.86 9.52
N LEU A 143 -10.94 4.13 9.23
CA LEU A 143 -9.99 4.96 8.52
C LEU A 143 -8.83 5.33 9.46
N ASP A 144 -7.62 4.89 9.14
CA ASP A 144 -6.40 5.14 9.91
C ASP A 144 -5.38 5.90 9.06
N LEU A 145 -5.11 7.16 9.44
CA LEU A 145 -4.12 8.03 8.81
C LEU A 145 -2.81 8.11 9.62
N GLY A 146 -2.77 7.53 10.82
CA GLY A 146 -1.60 7.46 11.68
C GLY A 146 -0.81 6.16 11.60
N TYR A 147 -1.11 5.31 10.63
CA TYR A 147 -0.55 3.97 10.51
C TYR A 147 0.98 3.93 10.47
N VAL A 148 1.62 4.98 9.95
CA VAL A 148 3.07 5.12 9.92
C VAL A 148 3.70 5.17 11.31
N ALA A 149 2.96 5.55 12.37
CA ALA A 149 3.45 5.53 13.73
C ALA A 149 3.83 4.12 14.19
N PHE A 150 3.02 3.11 13.87
CA PHE A 150 3.32 1.71 14.19
C PHE A 150 4.53 1.19 13.41
N TYR A 151 4.68 1.64 12.18
CA TYR A 151 5.85 1.39 11.35
C TYR A 151 7.11 2.00 11.97
N ALA A 152 7.04 3.25 12.43
CA ALA A 152 8.12 3.92 13.14
C ALA A 152 8.47 3.21 14.47
N ILE A 153 7.46 2.81 15.26
CA ILE A 153 7.67 2.05 16.51
C ILE A 153 8.44 0.76 16.24
N GLY A 154 8.11 0.04 15.17
CA GLY A 154 8.84 -1.16 14.78
C GLY A 154 10.28 -0.89 14.38
N ALA A 155 10.53 0.13 13.58
CA ALA A 155 11.85 0.51 13.08
C ALA A 155 12.77 0.99 14.22
N TYR A 156 12.28 1.93 15.03
CA TYR A 156 13.00 2.40 16.22
C TYR A 156 13.13 1.31 17.29
N GLY A 157 12.14 0.43 17.41
CA GLY A 157 12.20 -0.73 18.28
C GLY A 157 13.43 -1.57 18.02
N LEU A 158 13.73 -1.89 16.74
CA LEU A 158 14.96 -2.61 16.39
C LEU A 158 16.22 -1.80 16.73
N ALA A 159 16.28 -0.53 16.31
CA ALA A 159 17.47 0.29 16.51
C ALA A 159 17.81 0.50 17.99
N LEU A 160 16.81 0.88 18.80
CA LEU A 160 16.96 1.09 20.24
C LEU A 160 17.12 -0.22 21.02
N GLY A 161 16.38 -1.28 20.63
CA GLY A 161 16.52 -2.60 21.23
C GLY A 161 17.93 -3.18 21.06
N TYR A 162 18.54 -2.93 19.91
CA TYR A 162 19.93 -3.29 19.70
C TYR A 162 20.88 -2.42 20.52
N GLN A 163 20.70 -1.10 20.51
CA GLN A 163 21.60 -0.17 21.19
C GLN A 163 21.60 -0.32 22.72
N TYR A 164 20.43 -0.51 23.35
CA TYR A 164 20.29 -0.54 24.81
C TYR A 164 20.21 -1.93 25.41
N LEU A 165 19.64 -2.90 24.68
CA LEU A 165 19.38 -4.26 25.18
C LEU A 165 20.22 -5.32 24.48
N GLY A 166 20.99 -4.97 23.43
CA GLY A 166 21.77 -5.92 22.65
C GLY A 166 20.90 -6.94 21.87
N LEU A 167 19.62 -6.63 21.64
CA LEU A 167 18.69 -7.53 20.98
C LEU A 167 18.92 -7.52 19.46
N GLY A 168 19.20 -8.68 18.89
CA GLY A 168 19.42 -8.83 17.48
C GLY A 168 18.12 -8.84 16.65
N PHE A 169 18.27 -8.92 15.32
CA PHE A 169 17.16 -8.92 14.36
C PHE A 169 16.06 -9.95 14.69
N TRP A 170 16.43 -11.19 15.00
CA TRP A 170 15.48 -12.29 15.22
C TRP A 170 14.63 -12.13 16.47
N SER A 171 15.22 -11.64 17.58
CA SER A 171 14.51 -11.38 18.82
C SER A 171 13.62 -10.14 18.72
N MET A 172 14.08 -9.11 17.98
CA MET A 172 13.31 -7.90 17.82
C MET A 172 12.13 -8.04 16.85
N LEU A 173 12.16 -8.99 15.91
CA LEU A 173 11.07 -9.18 14.97
C LEU A 173 9.73 -9.50 15.66
N PRO A 174 9.60 -10.51 16.54
CA PRO A 174 8.37 -10.74 17.28
C PRO A 174 8.12 -9.66 18.35
N LEU A 175 9.16 -9.12 18.98
CA LEU A 175 9.01 -8.11 20.03
C LEU A 175 8.47 -6.80 19.46
N ALA A 176 8.96 -6.34 18.31
CA ALA A 176 8.45 -5.16 17.63
C ALA A 176 6.98 -5.33 17.20
N ALA A 177 6.59 -6.54 16.76
CA ALA A 177 5.20 -6.86 16.48
C ALA A 177 4.32 -6.71 17.73
N LEU A 178 4.79 -7.17 18.89
CA LEU A 178 4.07 -7.06 20.16
C LEU A 178 4.01 -5.62 20.68
N ILE A 179 5.12 -4.86 20.60
CA ILE A 179 5.16 -3.46 21.01
C ILE A 179 4.22 -2.62 20.12
N ALA A 180 4.28 -2.81 18.81
CA ALA A 180 3.39 -2.12 17.89
C ALA A 180 1.91 -2.54 18.09
N ALA A 181 1.65 -3.82 18.37
CA ALA A 181 0.32 -4.31 18.73
C ALA A 181 -0.20 -3.65 20.01
N GLY A 182 0.65 -3.51 21.04
CA GLY A 182 0.34 -2.81 22.29
C GLY A 182 0.03 -1.32 22.04
N ALA A 183 0.83 -0.65 21.20
CA ALA A 183 0.58 0.73 20.79
C ALA A 183 -0.73 0.85 20.01
N GLY A 184 -1.04 -0.11 19.13
CA GLY A 184 -2.31 -0.19 18.42
C GLY A 184 -3.51 -0.42 19.36
N ALA A 185 -3.34 -1.22 20.40
CA ALA A 185 -4.35 -1.39 21.43
C ALA A 185 -4.56 -0.11 22.26
N LEU A 186 -3.47 0.56 22.62
CA LEU A 186 -3.50 1.83 23.37
C LEU A 186 -4.22 2.93 22.56
N LEU A 187 -3.87 3.09 21.28
CA LEU A 187 -4.55 4.01 20.38
C LEU A 187 -6.01 3.60 20.15
N GLY A 188 -6.26 2.31 20.02
CA GLY A 188 -7.61 1.77 19.83
C GLY A 188 -8.58 2.22 20.92
N PHE A 189 -8.12 2.35 22.17
CA PHE A 189 -8.98 2.70 23.30
C PHE A 189 -9.70 4.06 23.16
N PRO A 190 -9.04 5.21 22.91
CA PRO A 190 -9.75 6.47 22.64
C PRO A 190 -10.56 6.44 21.34
N VAL A 191 -10.07 5.70 20.36
CA VAL A 191 -10.68 5.57 19.03
C VAL A 191 -12.02 4.82 19.04
N LEU A 192 -12.27 3.97 20.05
CA LEU A 192 -13.52 3.19 20.19
C LEU A 192 -14.81 4.02 20.20
N HIS A 193 -14.73 5.25 20.71
CA HIS A 193 -15.87 6.15 20.84
C HIS A 193 -16.03 7.08 19.61
N MET A 194 -15.10 7.04 18.67
CA MET A 194 -15.09 7.91 17.51
C MET A 194 -15.60 7.18 16.26
N HIS A 195 -16.23 7.94 15.36
CA HIS A 195 -16.82 7.42 14.14
C HIS A 195 -16.39 8.27 12.93
N GLY A 196 -16.23 7.62 11.78
CA GLY A 196 -15.99 8.30 10.52
C GLY A 196 -14.70 9.15 10.50
N ASP A 197 -14.85 10.40 10.11
CA ASP A 197 -13.71 11.31 9.87
C ASP A 197 -12.98 11.73 11.16
N TYR A 198 -13.68 11.77 12.31
CA TYR A 198 -13.03 12.06 13.60
C TYR A 198 -11.99 11.01 13.97
N LEU A 199 -12.23 9.75 13.62
CA LEU A 199 -11.29 8.68 13.78
C LEU A 199 -9.99 8.95 13.00
N ALA A 200 -10.11 9.36 11.74
CA ALA A 200 -8.98 9.68 10.88
C ALA A 200 -8.14 10.85 11.43
N ILE A 201 -8.79 11.90 11.97
CA ILE A 201 -8.11 13.05 12.54
C ILE A 201 -7.30 12.64 13.78
N VAL A 202 -7.88 11.81 14.66
CA VAL A 202 -7.21 11.38 15.90
C VAL A 202 -6.04 10.44 15.58
N THR A 203 -6.19 9.52 14.65
CA THR A 203 -5.08 8.63 14.24
C THR A 203 -3.97 9.42 13.57
N LEU A 204 -4.28 10.43 12.75
CA LEU A 204 -3.30 11.34 12.18
C LEU A 204 -2.55 12.10 13.29
N GLY A 205 -3.29 12.67 14.25
CA GLY A 205 -2.69 13.34 15.40
C GLY A 205 -1.73 12.45 16.18
N PHE A 206 -2.11 11.18 16.40
CA PHE A 206 -1.24 10.19 17.02
C PHE A 206 0.04 9.96 16.20
N GLY A 207 -0.09 9.81 14.89
CA GLY A 207 1.06 9.65 13.99
C GLY A 207 2.05 10.80 14.13
N GLU A 208 1.55 12.05 14.11
CA GLU A 208 2.37 13.24 14.27
C GLU A 208 2.97 13.37 15.69
N ILE A 209 2.24 13.02 16.74
CA ILE A 209 2.76 13.00 18.11
C ILE A 209 3.95 12.03 18.21
N ILE A 210 3.83 10.81 17.71
CA ILE A 210 4.95 9.84 17.72
C ILE A 210 6.14 10.41 16.93
N ARG A 211 5.92 10.97 15.75
CA ARG A 211 6.98 11.59 14.95
C ARG A 211 7.67 12.75 15.70
N LEU A 212 6.90 13.62 16.34
CA LEU A 212 7.42 14.73 17.14
C LEU A 212 8.21 14.25 18.36
N VAL A 213 7.73 13.22 19.05
CA VAL A 213 8.46 12.60 20.18
C VAL A 213 9.80 12.04 19.67
N LEU A 214 9.80 11.26 18.58
CA LEU A 214 11.01 10.71 18.00
C LEU A 214 12.01 11.80 17.55
N ASN A 215 11.51 12.93 17.06
CA ASN A 215 12.34 14.04 16.59
C ASN A 215 12.93 14.90 17.74
N ASN A 216 12.23 15.02 18.85
CA ASN A 216 12.63 15.89 19.95
C ASN A 216 13.37 15.18 21.11
N TRP A 217 13.29 13.86 21.17
CA TRP A 217 13.94 13.10 22.23
C TRP A 217 15.41 12.76 21.90
N LEU A 218 16.26 13.77 21.93
CA LEU A 218 17.66 13.70 21.48
C LEU A 218 18.46 12.58 22.17
N THR A 219 18.29 12.42 23.48
CA THR A 219 19.07 11.47 24.30
C THR A 219 18.72 10.02 24.04
N PHE A 220 17.47 9.72 23.66
CA PHE A 220 16.97 8.34 23.50
C PHE A 220 16.91 7.94 22.03
N THR A 221 16.33 8.77 21.17
CA THR A 221 16.09 8.44 19.77
C THR A 221 17.10 9.06 18.80
N GLY A 222 18.09 9.78 19.32
CA GLY A 222 19.03 10.58 18.50
C GLY A 222 18.38 11.79 17.80
N GLY A 223 17.07 12.00 17.99
CA GLY A 223 16.31 13.12 17.40
C GLY A 223 16.41 13.17 15.86
N PRO A 224 16.63 14.35 15.26
CA PRO A 224 16.77 14.49 13.80
C PRO A 224 17.94 13.71 13.22
N ASN A 225 18.99 13.46 14.02
CA ASN A 225 20.17 12.71 13.59
C ASN A 225 19.91 11.20 13.43
N GLY A 226 18.82 10.69 14.02
CA GLY A 226 18.44 9.29 13.93
C GLY A 226 19.39 8.32 14.63
N VAL A 227 19.13 7.02 14.46
CA VAL A 227 19.88 5.91 15.10
C VAL A 227 20.26 4.88 14.05
N SER A 228 21.47 4.30 14.19
CA SER A 228 21.90 3.20 13.35
C SER A 228 21.18 1.90 13.73
N ALA A 229 20.74 1.17 12.72
CA ALA A 229 20.12 -0.14 12.91
C ALA A 229 21.14 -1.25 12.63
N PRO A 230 21.07 -2.40 13.36
CA PRO A 230 21.97 -3.51 13.18
C PRO A 230 21.78 -4.15 11.80
N ALA A 231 22.86 -4.74 11.26
CA ALA A 231 22.74 -5.60 10.10
C ALA A 231 22.03 -6.91 10.50
N PRO A 232 21.32 -7.56 9.55
CA PRO A 232 20.70 -8.85 9.86
C PRO A 232 21.81 -9.89 10.06
N THR A 233 21.60 -10.78 11.05
CA THR A 233 22.49 -11.91 11.30
C THR A 233 21.72 -13.20 11.08
N PHE A 234 22.39 -14.25 10.62
CA PHE A 234 21.81 -15.59 10.48
C PHE A 234 22.45 -16.50 11.52
N PHE A 235 21.79 -16.67 12.68
CA PHE A 235 22.27 -17.51 13.77
C PHE A 235 23.75 -17.27 14.19
N GLY A 236 24.14 -15.98 14.29
CA GLY A 236 25.51 -15.58 14.63
C GLY A 236 26.44 -15.41 13.44
N LEU A 237 25.98 -15.70 12.21
CA LEU A 237 26.73 -15.44 10.98
C LEU A 237 26.41 -14.03 10.47
N GLU A 238 27.42 -13.21 10.27
CA GLU A 238 27.29 -11.84 9.79
C GLU A 238 27.47 -11.75 8.27
N PHE A 239 26.66 -10.93 7.60
CA PHE A 239 26.77 -10.68 6.14
C PHE A 239 27.81 -9.61 5.79
N GLY A 240 28.58 -9.13 6.76
CA GLY A 240 29.68 -8.18 6.55
C GLY A 240 30.93 -8.82 5.97
N ARG A 241 31.84 -7.99 5.42
CA ARG A 241 33.18 -8.44 4.98
C ARG A 241 34.06 -8.86 6.16
N ARG A 242 33.87 -8.23 7.32
CA ARG A 242 34.51 -8.56 8.61
C ARG A 242 33.43 -8.62 9.66
N ALA A 243 33.54 -9.56 10.58
CA ALA A 243 32.67 -9.62 11.74
C ALA A 243 32.88 -8.38 12.61
N LYS A 244 31.80 -7.73 13.00
CA LYS A 244 31.80 -6.56 13.89
C LYS A 244 31.40 -6.91 15.32
N GLU A 245 30.60 -7.96 15.50
CA GLU A 245 29.97 -8.34 16.76
C GLU A 245 30.56 -9.65 17.32
N GLY A 246 31.75 -10.08 16.85
CA GLY A 246 32.39 -11.31 17.30
C GLY A 246 31.83 -12.60 16.68
N GLY A 247 30.92 -12.48 15.70
CA GLY A 247 30.44 -13.59 14.88
C GLY A 247 31.44 -14.06 13.83
N VAL A 248 31.06 -15.06 13.03
CA VAL A 248 31.85 -15.53 11.87
C VAL A 248 31.19 -14.94 10.61
N PRO A 249 31.97 -14.37 9.66
CA PRO A 249 31.42 -13.92 8.38
C PRO A 249 30.80 -15.08 7.61
N PHE A 250 29.58 -14.87 7.07
CA PHE A 250 28.83 -15.89 6.33
C PHE A 250 29.66 -16.49 5.16
N HIS A 251 30.40 -15.65 4.45
CA HIS A 251 31.19 -16.08 3.32
C HIS A 251 32.39 -16.96 3.72
N GLU A 252 33.02 -16.73 4.88
CA GLU A 252 34.12 -17.55 5.39
C GLU A 252 33.60 -18.91 5.86
N PHE A 253 32.43 -18.94 6.52
CA PHE A 253 31.86 -20.20 7.02
C PHE A 253 31.51 -21.17 5.89
N PHE A 254 31.00 -20.65 4.74
CA PHE A 254 30.62 -21.46 3.57
C PHE A 254 31.72 -21.53 2.49
N GLY A 255 32.88 -20.93 2.70
CA GLY A 255 33.96 -20.90 1.70
C GLY A 255 33.61 -20.17 0.39
N LEU A 256 32.66 -19.23 0.47
CA LEU A 256 32.18 -18.47 -0.69
C LEU A 256 32.97 -17.16 -0.85
N THR A 257 33.10 -16.68 -2.08
CA THR A 257 33.60 -15.33 -2.32
C THR A 257 32.66 -14.28 -1.77
N TYR A 258 33.20 -13.24 -1.08
CA TYR A 258 32.38 -12.17 -0.54
C TYR A 258 31.54 -11.49 -1.62
N ASN A 259 30.22 -11.54 -1.46
CA ASN A 259 29.29 -10.84 -2.33
C ASN A 259 28.36 -9.94 -1.48
N PRO A 260 28.41 -8.60 -1.65
CA PRO A 260 27.59 -7.67 -0.90
C PRO A 260 26.07 -7.86 -1.15
N ASN A 261 25.69 -8.57 -2.21
CA ASN A 261 24.28 -8.87 -2.51
C ASN A 261 23.67 -9.90 -1.56
N LEU A 262 24.50 -10.74 -0.90
CA LEU A 262 24.02 -11.79 0.01
C LEU A 262 23.14 -11.23 1.15
N LYS A 263 23.50 -10.06 1.70
CA LYS A 263 22.70 -9.36 2.70
C LYS A 263 21.27 -9.08 2.18
N PHE A 264 21.16 -8.55 0.97
CA PHE A 264 19.86 -8.19 0.37
C PHE A 264 19.06 -9.42 -0.03
N ILE A 265 19.73 -10.48 -0.53
CA ILE A 265 19.08 -11.77 -0.83
C ILE A 265 18.47 -12.35 0.45
N PHE A 266 19.22 -12.31 1.56
CA PHE A 266 18.74 -12.79 2.85
C PHE A 266 17.53 -11.98 3.34
N ILE A 267 17.61 -10.64 3.34
CA ILE A 267 16.48 -9.77 3.74
C ILE A 267 15.26 -10.05 2.88
N TYR A 268 15.43 -10.18 1.55
CA TYR A 268 14.34 -10.50 0.63
C TYR A 268 13.69 -11.84 0.97
N ALA A 269 14.50 -12.89 1.17
CA ALA A 269 14.00 -14.23 1.45
C ALA A 269 13.19 -14.27 2.76
N VAL A 270 13.71 -13.68 3.83
CA VAL A 270 13.02 -13.64 5.12
C VAL A 270 11.75 -12.78 5.04
N LEU A 271 11.83 -11.60 4.41
CA LEU A 271 10.68 -10.72 4.21
C LEU A 271 9.59 -11.39 3.36
N PHE A 272 9.98 -12.09 2.27
CA PHE A 272 9.05 -12.85 1.44
C PHE A 272 8.34 -13.94 2.24
N LEU A 273 9.07 -14.68 3.07
CA LEU A 273 8.50 -15.69 3.97
C LEU A 273 7.50 -15.06 4.95
N VAL A 274 7.84 -13.91 5.55
CA VAL A 274 6.95 -13.18 6.47
C VAL A 274 5.70 -12.68 5.74
N VAL A 275 5.83 -12.14 4.53
CA VAL A 275 4.69 -11.72 3.71
C VAL A 275 3.77 -12.92 3.42
N MET A 276 4.33 -14.07 3.06
CA MET A 276 3.55 -15.31 2.84
C MET A 276 2.84 -15.78 4.12
N LEU A 277 3.51 -15.68 5.27
CA LEU A 277 2.92 -15.98 6.59
C LEU A 277 1.75 -15.05 6.89
N VAL A 278 1.92 -13.73 6.70
CA VAL A 278 0.86 -12.73 6.93
C VAL A 278 -0.31 -12.94 5.96
N LEU A 279 -0.05 -13.25 4.70
CA LEU A 279 -1.09 -13.63 3.73
C LEU A 279 -1.88 -14.85 4.19
N TYR A 280 -1.19 -15.88 4.68
CA TYR A 280 -1.83 -17.08 5.22
C TYR A 280 -2.68 -16.78 6.46
N ILE A 281 -2.13 -16.05 7.44
CA ILE A 281 -2.84 -15.62 8.65
C ILE A 281 -4.08 -14.81 8.29
N LYS A 282 -3.94 -13.80 7.44
CA LYS A 282 -5.06 -12.96 6.97
C LYS A 282 -6.14 -13.80 6.29
N HIS A 283 -5.75 -14.72 5.38
CA HIS A 283 -6.70 -15.60 4.72
C HIS A 283 -7.45 -16.51 5.71
N ARG A 284 -6.78 -16.95 6.75
CA ARG A 284 -7.40 -17.76 7.82
C ARG A 284 -8.36 -16.91 8.66
N LEU A 285 -7.92 -15.72 9.10
CA LEU A 285 -8.72 -14.80 9.91
C LEU A 285 -10.00 -14.35 9.21
N THR A 286 -9.95 -14.05 7.92
CA THR A 286 -11.15 -13.64 7.17
C THR A 286 -12.22 -14.73 7.07
N ARG A 287 -11.86 -16.00 7.27
CA ARG A 287 -12.80 -17.13 7.31
C ARG A 287 -13.32 -17.45 8.72
N MET A 288 -12.67 -16.92 9.75
CA MET A 288 -13.07 -17.10 11.15
C MET A 288 -14.18 -16.13 11.55
N PRO A 289 -14.87 -16.36 12.68
CA PRO A 289 -15.92 -15.47 13.18
C PRO A 289 -15.46 -14.01 13.32
N ILE A 290 -14.20 -13.77 13.72
CA ILE A 290 -13.64 -12.43 13.87
C ILE A 290 -13.56 -11.67 12.54
N GLY A 291 -13.22 -12.33 11.45
CA GLY A 291 -13.19 -11.70 10.11
C GLY A 291 -14.58 -11.31 9.64
N ARG A 292 -15.59 -12.15 9.92
CA ARG A 292 -16.99 -11.81 9.63
C ARG A 292 -17.51 -10.67 10.52
N ALA A 293 -17.05 -10.61 11.77
CA ALA A 293 -17.38 -9.50 12.67
C ALA A 293 -16.79 -8.17 12.16
N TRP A 294 -15.57 -8.16 11.59
CA TRP A 294 -14.99 -6.98 10.93
C TRP A 294 -15.82 -6.54 9.72
N GLU A 295 -16.20 -7.48 8.85
CA GLU A 295 -17.04 -7.16 7.68
C GLU A 295 -18.42 -6.63 8.11
N ALA A 296 -19.03 -7.23 9.13
CA ALA A 296 -20.31 -6.76 9.67
C ALA A 296 -20.19 -5.35 10.27
N LEU A 297 -19.14 -5.08 11.06
CA LEU A 297 -18.86 -3.77 11.64
C LEU A 297 -18.71 -2.68 10.56
N ARG A 298 -18.06 -3.02 9.46
CA ARG A 298 -17.88 -2.12 8.33
C ARG A 298 -19.18 -1.76 7.62
N GLU A 299 -20.15 -2.68 7.56
CA GLU A 299 -21.45 -2.41 6.91
C GLU A 299 -22.33 -1.53 7.79
N ASP A 300 -22.51 -1.90 9.07
CA ASP A 300 -23.32 -1.12 10.03
C ASP A 300 -22.93 -1.47 11.47
N GLU A 301 -22.33 -0.49 12.18
CA GLU A 301 -21.94 -0.62 13.57
C GLU A 301 -23.15 -0.73 14.50
N ILE A 302 -24.24 0.00 14.22
CA ILE A 302 -25.43 0.01 15.08
C ILE A 302 -26.13 -1.35 15.03
N ALA A 303 -26.26 -1.92 13.82
CA ALA A 303 -26.81 -3.26 13.64
C ALA A 303 -25.97 -4.33 14.36
N CYS A 304 -24.63 -4.24 14.31
CA CYS A 304 -23.75 -5.15 15.03
C CYS A 304 -23.95 -5.11 16.54
N ARG A 305 -24.11 -3.90 17.11
CA ARG A 305 -24.41 -3.72 18.54
C ARG A 305 -25.76 -4.35 18.92
N SER A 306 -26.77 -4.15 18.11
CA SER A 306 -28.11 -4.70 18.32
C SER A 306 -28.14 -6.23 18.28
N MET A 307 -27.21 -6.84 17.52
CA MET A 307 -27.04 -8.30 17.46
C MET A 307 -26.14 -8.87 18.58
N GLY A 308 -25.71 -8.04 19.55
CA GLY A 308 -24.88 -8.47 20.69
C GLY A 308 -23.40 -8.64 20.39
N LEU A 309 -22.91 -8.20 19.23
CA LEU A 309 -21.48 -8.21 18.92
C LEU A 309 -20.76 -7.12 19.73
N ASN A 310 -19.68 -7.51 20.41
CA ASN A 310 -18.84 -6.55 21.12
C ASN A 310 -17.97 -5.76 20.11
N HIS A 311 -18.51 -4.63 19.64
CA HIS A 311 -17.87 -3.75 18.65
C HIS A 311 -16.51 -3.22 19.13
N VAL A 312 -16.32 -3.04 20.45
CA VAL A 312 -15.07 -2.60 21.08
C VAL A 312 -13.95 -3.59 20.82
N LEU A 313 -14.17 -4.87 21.15
CA LEU A 313 -13.18 -5.93 20.92
C LEU A 313 -12.90 -6.15 19.43
N VAL A 314 -13.94 -6.02 18.60
CA VAL A 314 -13.78 -6.16 17.13
C VAL A 314 -12.92 -5.04 16.57
N LYS A 315 -13.15 -3.77 16.90
CA LYS A 315 -12.31 -2.63 16.51
C LYS A 315 -10.88 -2.80 17.00
N LEU A 316 -10.74 -3.09 18.31
CA LEU A 316 -9.44 -3.24 18.95
C LEU A 316 -8.60 -4.33 18.29
N SER A 317 -9.21 -5.48 17.98
CA SER A 317 -8.53 -6.59 17.30
C SER A 317 -8.02 -6.21 15.90
N ALA A 318 -8.76 -5.38 15.15
CA ALA A 318 -8.33 -4.90 13.85
C ALA A 318 -7.11 -3.98 13.96
N PHE A 319 -7.14 -3.00 14.90
CA PHE A 319 -6.01 -2.10 15.16
C PHE A 319 -4.77 -2.86 15.63
N THR A 320 -4.91 -3.77 16.60
CA THR A 320 -3.82 -4.55 17.15
C THR A 320 -3.11 -5.39 16.07
N LEU A 321 -3.88 -6.08 15.23
CA LEU A 321 -3.33 -6.89 14.14
C LEU A 321 -2.72 -6.04 13.03
N GLY A 322 -3.38 -4.93 12.67
CA GLY A 322 -2.82 -3.98 11.71
C GLY A 322 -1.50 -3.39 12.19
N ALA A 323 -1.46 -2.91 13.43
CA ALA A 323 -0.25 -2.35 14.06
C ALA A 323 0.89 -3.37 14.15
N SER A 324 0.60 -4.63 14.51
CA SER A 324 1.61 -5.69 14.59
C SER A 324 2.32 -5.91 13.25
N THR A 325 1.58 -5.92 12.14
CA THR A 325 2.17 -6.06 10.81
C THR A 325 3.01 -4.85 10.41
N ALA A 326 2.60 -3.62 10.81
CA ALA A 326 3.39 -2.41 10.60
C ALA A 326 4.70 -2.45 11.42
N GLY A 327 4.65 -2.93 12.67
CA GLY A 327 5.83 -3.12 13.50
C GLY A 327 6.84 -4.06 12.87
N ILE A 328 6.39 -5.20 12.33
CA ILE A 328 7.25 -6.14 11.59
C ILE A 328 7.86 -5.45 10.35
N ALA A 329 7.07 -4.73 9.57
CA ALA A 329 7.55 -3.98 8.41
C ALA A 329 8.64 -2.98 8.81
N GLY A 330 8.49 -2.31 9.97
CA GLY A 330 9.47 -1.38 10.53
C GLY A 330 10.82 -2.02 10.81
N VAL A 331 10.84 -3.23 11.36
CA VAL A 331 12.08 -4.00 11.58
C VAL A 331 12.80 -4.26 10.25
N PHE A 332 12.08 -4.68 9.21
CA PHE A 332 12.68 -4.91 7.89
C PHE A 332 13.21 -3.64 7.25
N PHE A 333 12.47 -2.52 7.39
CA PHE A 333 12.92 -1.23 6.87
C PHE A 333 14.22 -0.78 7.55
N ALA A 334 14.26 -0.81 8.88
CA ALA A 334 15.44 -0.44 9.65
C ALA A 334 16.65 -1.32 9.28
N THR A 335 16.46 -2.63 9.15
CA THR A 335 17.50 -3.58 8.76
C THR A 335 17.99 -3.36 7.33
N TYR A 336 17.07 -3.05 6.41
CA TYR A 336 17.36 -2.77 5.01
C TYR A 336 18.15 -1.45 4.88
N GLN A 337 17.65 -0.39 5.50
CA GLN A 337 18.24 0.95 5.44
C GLN A 337 19.56 1.04 6.24
N GLY A 338 19.67 0.27 7.35
CA GLY A 338 20.79 0.33 8.28
C GLY A 338 20.82 1.58 9.15
N PHE A 339 19.83 2.45 9.01
CA PHE A 339 19.69 3.73 9.70
C PHE A 339 18.23 4.15 9.74
N VAL A 340 17.79 4.73 10.84
CA VAL A 340 16.41 5.17 11.06
C VAL A 340 16.39 6.61 11.53
N ASN A 341 15.61 7.45 10.88
CA ASN A 341 15.38 8.84 11.27
C ASN A 341 13.88 9.18 11.24
N PRO A 342 13.43 10.22 11.99
CA PRO A 342 12.03 10.59 12.04
C PRO A 342 11.46 11.10 10.73
N THR A 343 12.31 11.61 9.83
CA THR A 343 11.90 12.17 8.53
C THR A 343 11.37 11.11 7.57
N SER A 344 11.69 9.84 7.80
CA SER A 344 11.15 8.71 7.04
C SER A 344 9.70 8.36 7.39
N PHE A 345 9.15 8.90 8.49
CA PHE A 345 7.84 8.53 9.02
C PHE A 345 6.86 9.71 9.01
N THR A 346 6.73 10.35 7.86
CA THR A 346 5.83 11.49 7.66
C THR A 346 4.39 11.04 7.36
N PHE A 347 3.45 11.97 7.47
CA PHE A 347 2.07 11.76 7.04
C PHE A 347 1.97 11.26 5.58
N PHE A 348 2.87 11.72 4.69
CA PHE A 348 2.86 11.28 3.29
C PHE A 348 3.04 9.76 3.15
N GLU A 349 3.82 9.13 4.02
CA GLU A 349 3.97 7.67 4.05
C GLU A 349 2.66 6.98 4.43
N SER A 350 1.93 7.50 5.46
CA SER A 350 0.60 6.98 5.80
C SER A 350 -0.38 7.13 4.63
N ALA A 351 -0.38 8.29 3.98
CA ALA A 351 -1.23 8.57 2.83
C ALA A 351 -0.91 7.62 1.65
N LEU A 352 0.38 7.33 1.42
CA LEU A 352 0.81 6.40 0.38
C LEU A 352 0.36 4.97 0.68
N ILE A 353 0.50 4.51 1.94
CA ILE A 353 0.04 3.18 2.35
C ILE A 353 -1.50 3.08 2.23
N LEU A 354 -2.22 4.13 2.62
CA LEU A 354 -3.67 4.20 2.42
C LEU A 354 -4.04 4.16 0.92
N ALA A 355 -3.31 4.89 0.10
CA ALA A 355 -3.47 4.88 -1.34
C ALA A 355 -3.28 3.49 -1.95
N ILE A 356 -2.30 2.71 -1.48
CA ILE A 356 -2.10 1.32 -1.87
C ILE A 356 -3.36 0.48 -1.57
N VAL A 357 -3.97 0.66 -0.39
CA VAL A 357 -5.16 -0.09 0.01
C VAL A 357 -6.40 0.31 -0.80
N VAL A 358 -6.60 1.62 -1.00
CA VAL A 358 -7.74 2.15 -1.77
C VAL A 358 -7.62 1.74 -3.25
N LEU A 359 -6.46 1.93 -3.84
CA LEU A 359 -6.19 1.60 -5.25
C LEU A 359 -6.23 0.10 -5.49
N GLY A 360 -5.72 -0.70 -4.55
CA GLY A 360 -5.81 -2.16 -4.60
C GLY A 360 -7.25 -2.66 -4.51
N GLY A 361 -8.11 -1.89 -3.88
CA GLY A 361 -9.48 -2.21 -3.52
C GLY A 361 -9.60 -2.68 -2.07
N MET A 362 -10.30 -1.87 -1.28
CA MET A 362 -10.48 -2.09 0.16
C MET A 362 -11.02 -3.50 0.44
N GLY A 363 -10.29 -4.26 1.27
CA GLY A 363 -10.57 -5.66 1.60
C GLY A 363 -9.95 -6.69 0.63
N SER A 364 -9.53 -6.28 -0.60
CA SER A 364 -8.90 -7.18 -1.58
C SER A 364 -7.44 -7.44 -1.23
N THR A 365 -7.09 -8.67 -0.91
CA THR A 365 -5.70 -9.07 -0.62
C THR A 365 -4.83 -9.02 -1.86
N VAL A 366 -5.31 -9.59 -2.97
CA VAL A 366 -4.55 -9.63 -4.24
C VAL A 366 -4.42 -8.23 -4.84
N GLY A 367 -5.48 -7.42 -4.74
CA GLY A 367 -5.47 -6.05 -5.23
C GLY A 367 -4.43 -5.20 -4.51
N VAL A 368 -4.35 -5.29 -3.17
CA VAL A 368 -3.36 -4.57 -2.36
C VAL A 368 -1.93 -4.98 -2.69
N VAL A 369 -1.67 -6.27 -2.87
CA VAL A 369 -0.33 -6.75 -3.28
C VAL A 369 0.07 -6.14 -4.63
N LEU A 370 -0.82 -6.18 -5.62
CA LEU A 370 -0.55 -5.59 -6.94
C LEU A 370 -0.38 -4.07 -6.86
N ALA A 371 -1.24 -3.38 -6.12
CA ALA A 371 -1.16 -1.93 -5.95
C ALA A 371 0.15 -1.51 -5.27
N ALA A 372 0.60 -2.25 -4.25
CA ALA A 372 1.87 -1.99 -3.59
C ALA A 372 3.04 -2.07 -4.58
N PHE A 373 3.11 -3.11 -5.40
CA PHE A 373 4.14 -3.21 -6.42
C PHE A 373 4.03 -2.10 -7.47
N VAL A 374 2.84 -1.81 -7.98
CA VAL A 374 2.64 -0.73 -8.95
C VAL A 374 3.10 0.61 -8.39
N LEU A 375 2.64 0.97 -7.18
CA LEU A 375 2.96 2.26 -6.57
C LEU A 375 4.43 2.38 -6.12
N THR A 376 5.12 1.26 -5.88
CA THR A 376 6.54 1.27 -5.53
C THR A 376 7.43 1.30 -6.76
N VAL A 377 7.08 0.52 -7.80
CA VAL A 377 7.90 0.40 -9.03
C VAL A 377 7.71 1.61 -9.94
N THR A 378 6.50 2.17 -10.02
CA THR A 378 6.23 3.32 -10.92
C THR A 378 7.11 4.54 -10.64
N PRO A 379 7.26 5.03 -9.39
CA PRO A 379 8.16 6.15 -9.10
C PRO A 379 9.63 5.84 -9.42
N GLU A 380 10.02 4.57 -9.31
CA GLU A 380 11.38 4.16 -9.61
C GLU A 380 11.66 4.08 -11.11
N LEU A 381 10.69 3.63 -11.91
CA LEU A 381 10.76 3.70 -13.37
C LEU A 381 10.79 5.15 -13.87
N LEU A 382 10.12 6.05 -13.17
CA LEU A 382 10.08 7.49 -13.48
C LEU A 382 11.26 8.26 -12.88
N ARG A 383 12.28 7.59 -12.35
CA ARG A 383 13.46 8.22 -11.75
C ARG A 383 14.21 9.15 -12.71
N SER A 384 14.16 8.84 -14.00
CA SER A 384 14.73 9.71 -15.05
C SER A 384 14.03 11.08 -15.14
N PHE A 385 12.79 11.17 -14.63
CA PHE A 385 11.97 12.39 -14.58
C PHE A 385 11.85 12.89 -13.13
N ALA A 386 12.96 13.04 -12.42
CA ALA A 386 13.01 13.28 -10.97
C ALA A 386 12.13 14.46 -10.52
N GLU A 387 12.09 15.56 -11.28
CA GLU A 387 11.31 16.77 -10.98
C GLU A 387 9.80 16.54 -11.10
N TYR A 388 9.35 15.70 -12.03
CA TYR A 388 7.92 15.44 -12.28
C TYR A 388 7.40 14.19 -11.58
N ARG A 389 8.25 13.45 -10.86
CA ARG A 389 7.89 12.17 -10.25
C ARG A 389 6.68 12.25 -9.33
N VAL A 390 6.65 13.26 -8.45
CA VAL A 390 5.54 13.45 -7.48
C VAL A 390 4.26 13.84 -8.20
N LEU A 391 4.35 14.69 -9.22
CA LEU A 391 3.20 15.11 -10.02
C LEU A 391 2.62 13.94 -10.82
N LEU A 392 3.48 13.16 -11.48
CA LEU A 392 3.06 11.97 -12.24
C LEU A 392 2.43 10.92 -11.32
N PHE A 393 2.97 10.75 -10.11
CA PHE A 393 2.41 9.86 -9.12
C PHE A 393 1.01 10.33 -8.68
N GLY A 394 0.84 11.63 -8.36
CA GLY A 394 -0.46 12.20 -8.01
C GLY A 394 -1.47 12.08 -9.15
N MET A 395 -1.05 12.34 -10.38
CA MET A 395 -1.90 12.18 -11.57
C MET A 395 -2.32 10.73 -11.77
N LEU A 396 -1.40 9.77 -11.64
CA LEU A 396 -1.70 8.33 -11.72
C LEU A 396 -2.75 7.94 -10.69
N MET A 397 -2.64 8.44 -9.45
CA MET A 397 -3.62 8.21 -8.39
C MET A 397 -5.01 8.73 -8.77
N VAL A 398 -5.09 9.99 -9.26
CA VAL A 398 -6.36 10.60 -9.66
C VAL A 398 -6.99 9.84 -10.83
N VAL A 399 -6.20 9.53 -11.86
CA VAL A 399 -6.68 8.76 -13.02
C VAL A 399 -7.21 7.38 -12.61
N MET A 400 -6.49 6.70 -11.71
CA MET A 400 -6.92 5.38 -11.20
C MET A 400 -8.21 5.48 -10.38
N MET A 401 -8.38 6.52 -9.55
CA MET A 401 -9.61 6.73 -8.78
C MET A 401 -10.80 7.04 -9.69
N ILE A 402 -10.61 7.81 -10.77
CA ILE A 402 -11.65 8.12 -11.74
C ILE A 402 -12.02 6.86 -12.57
N TRP A 403 -11.02 6.12 -13.03
CA TRP A 403 -11.22 4.96 -13.90
C TRP A 403 -11.70 3.72 -13.18
N ARG A 404 -11.21 3.49 -11.94
CA ARG A 404 -11.51 2.31 -11.12
C ARG A 404 -11.80 2.68 -9.66
N PRO A 405 -12.91 3.38 -9.36
CA PRO A 405 -13.24 3.83 -8.00
C PRO A 405 -13.40 2.68 -7.00
N ARG A 406 -13.59 1.44 -7.49
CA ARG A 406 -13.69 0.23 -6.66
C ARG A 406 -12.36 -0.53 -6.53
N GLY A 407 -11.24 0.06 -6.98
CA GLY A 407 -9.91 -0.52 -6.95
C GLY A 407 -9.60 -1.49 -8.11
N LEU A 408 -8.33 -1.92 -8.19
CA LEU A 408 -7.81 -2.80 -9.26
C LEU A 408 -8.55 -4.14 -9.31
N ILE A 409 -8.80 -4.74 -8.14
CA ILE A 409 -9.46 -6.04 -8.03
C ILE A 409 -10.62 -5.97 -7.04
N ARG A 410 -11.82 -6.05 -7.57
CA ARG A 410 -13.04 -6.10 -6.77
C ARG A 410 -13.17 -7.44 -6.05
N ILE A 411 -13.51 -7.40 -4.76
CA ILE A 411 -14.00 -8.59 -4.05
C ILE A 411 -15.44 -8.83 -4.47
N ASN A 412 -15.68 -9.92 -5.18
CA ASN A 412 -17.03 -10.45 -5.32
C ASN A 412 -17.39 -11.16 -4.01
N ARG A 413 -18.16 -10.47 -3.16
CA ARG A 413 -18.81 -11.10 -2.02
C ARG A 413 -19.83 -12.12 -2.57
N SER A 414 -19.86 -13.31 -2.01
CA SER A 414 -20.92 -14.27 -2.28
C SER A 414 -22.23 -13.72 -1.69
N GLY A 415 -22.99 -12.99 -2.50
CA GLY A 415 -24.35 -12.66 -2.14
C GLY A 415 -25.18 -13.94 -2.06
N PHE A 416 -25.92 -14.11 -0.98
CA PHE A 416 -26.96 -15.14 -0.92
C PHE A 416 -28.04 -14.73 -1.92
N THR A 417 -28.07 -15.38 -3.07
CA THR A 417 -29.28 -15.30 -3.92
C THR A 417 -30.36 -16.11 -3.21
N VAL A 418 -31.32 -15.42 -2.64
CA VAL A 418 -32.58 -16.06 -2.28
C VAL A 418 -33.13 -16.62 -3.60
N ARG A 419 -33.07 -17.95 -3.77
CA ARG A 419 -33.80 -18.61 -4.83
C ARG A 419 -35.25 -18.17 -4.66
N LYS A 420 -35.76 -17.34 -5.57
CA LYS A 420 -37.20 -17.07 -5.61
C LYS A 420 -37.84 -18.45 -5.74
N GLY A 421 -38.43 -18.90 -4.64
CA GLY A 421 -39.17 -20.12 -4.62
C GLY A 421 -40.21 -20.03 -5.73
N VAL A 422 -40.28 -21.05 -6.53
CA VAL A 422 -41.43 -21.31 -7.38
C VAL A 422 -42.61 -21.35 -6.39
N ALA A 423 -43.42 -20.30 -6.44
CA ALA A 423 -44.68 -20.29 -5.69
C ALA A 423 -45.48 -21.53 -6.19
N PRO A 424 -46.14 -22.24 -5.30
CA PRO A 424 -46.95 -23.38 -5.64
C PRO A 424 -48.12 -23.04 -6.55
#